data_fc9706fae5e38a9009f3d72766de6da2
#
_entry.id   fc9706fae5e38a9009f3d72766de6da2
#
_cell.length_a   1.000
_cell.length_b   1.000
_cell.length_c   1.000
_cell.angle_alpha   90.00
_cell.angle_beta   90.00
_cell.angle_gamma   90.00
#
_symmetry.space_group_name_H-M   'P 1'
#
loop_
_entity.id
_entity.type
_entity.pdbx_description
1 polymer ?
#
loop_
_entity_poly.entity_id
_entity_poly.type
_entity_poly.pdbx_seq_one_letter_code
_entity_poly.pdbx_strand_id
1 'polypeptide(L)'
;MPDGVTSIGRYAFFSCTGLTSITIPDKVTSIEACAFFNCSSLKEVYCKPTIPPTGAQIMFSNNASGRKIYVPTDSVEAYKGASEWSEYSYSIVGYNF
;
A
#
# COMPACT_ATOMS: atom_id res chain seq x y z
N MET A 1 8.85 -0.27 -8.64
CA MET A 1 7.92 -0.71 -9.70
C MET A 1 7.99 0.23 -10.89
N PRO A 2 7.90 -0.30 -12.11
CA PRO A 2 7.85 0.56 -13.27
C PRO A 2 6.60 1.44 -13.28
N ASP A 3 6.71 2.62 -13.85
CA ASP A 3 5.64 3.62 -13.85
C ASP A 3 4.38 3.17 -14.60
N GLY A 4 4.51 2.21 -15.51
CA GLY A 4 3.37 1.72 -16.29
C GLY A 4 2.54 0.63 -15.60
N VAL A 5 2.91 0.22 -14.38
CA VAL A 5 2.16 -0.81 -13.66
C VAL A 5 0.79 -0.26 -13.28
N THR A 6 -0.26 -1.02 -13.60
CA THR A 6 -1.65 -0.63 -13.30
C THR A 6 -2.31 -1.49 -12.24
N SER A 7 -1.73 -2.67 -11.94
CA SER A 7 -2.26 -3.52 -10.88
C SER A 7 -1.13 -4.30 -10.23
N ILE A 8 -1.34 -4.67 -8.96
CA ILE A 8 -0.40 -5.49 -8.21
C ILE A 8 -1.13 -6.79 -7.89
N GLY A 9 -0.61 -7.88 -8.43
CA GLY A 9 -1.31 -9.17 -8.38
C GLY A 9 -1.31 -9.82 -7.01
N ARG A 10 -2.15 -10.85 -6.87
CA ARG A 10 -2.24 -11.64 -5.65
C ARG A 10 -0.87 -12.26 -5.35
N TYR A 11 -0.44 -12.14 -4.10
CA TYR A 11 0.84 -12.68 -3.63
C TYR A 11 2.08 -12.11 -4.33
N ALA A 12 1.96 -10.97 -5.04
CA ALA A 12 3.07 -10.43 -5.84
C ALA A 12 4.36 -10.26 -5.03
N PHE A 13 4.25 -9.80 -3.78
CA PHE A 13 5.39 -9.61 -2.89
C PHE A 13 5.23 -10.40 -1.59
N PHE A 14 4.47 -11.49 -1.64
CA PHE A 14 4.19 -12.30 -0.46
C PHE A 14 5.51 -12.79 0.17
N SER A 15 5.63 -12.60 1.46
CA SER A 15 6.79 -13.02 2.26
C SER A 15 8.13 -12.49 1.76
N CYS A 16 8.14 -11.31 1.13
CA CYS A 16 9.38 -10.64 0.78
C CYS A 16 9.99 -10.03 2.04
N THR A 17 10.61 -10.87 2.87
CA THR A 17 11.07 -10.48 4.21
C THR A 17 12.22 -9.48 4.20
N GLY A 18 12.90 -9.32 3.08
CA GLY A 18 13.97 -8.32 2.94
C GLY A 18 13.49 -6.97 2.41
N LEU A 19 12.21 -6.86 2.04
CA LEU A 19 11.67 -5.62 1.49
C LEU A 19 11.36 -4.64 2.62
N THR A 20 12.07 -3.50 2.63
CA THR A 20 11.90 -2.50 3.69
C THR A 20 11.03 -1.33 3.27
N SER A 21 10.98 -1.00 1.98
CA SER A 21 10.13 0.05 1.45
C SER A 21 9.69 -0.28 0.05
N ILE A 22 8.58 0.30 -0.38
CA ILE A 22 8.05 0.11 -1.73
C ILE A 22 7.34 1.38 -2.18
N THR A 23 7.45 1.72 -3.46
CA THR A 23 6.72 2.83 -4.05
C THR A 23 5.69 2.27 -5.02
N ILE A 24 4.43 2.57 -4.78
CA ILE A 24 3.33 2.17 -5.66
C ILE A 24 3.07 3.33 -6.62
N PRO A 25 3.28 3.12 -7.94
CA PRO A 25 3.15 4.20 -8.93
C PRO A 25 1.73 4.75 -9.03
N ASP A 26 1.62 5.94 -9.59
CA ASP A 26 0.35 6.67 -9.62
C ASP A 26 -0.71 6.09 -10.53
N LYS A 27 -0.34 5.17 -11.41
CA LYS A 27 -1.30 4.53 -12.34
C LYS A 27 -1.88 3.22 -11.82
N VAL A 28 -1.47 2.78 -10.64
CA VAL A 28 -2.02 1.55 -10.05
C VAL A 28 -3.46 1.78 -9.64
N THR A 29 -4.36 0.91 -10.11
CA THR A 29 -5.79 1.00 -9.83
C THR A 29 -6.30 -0.14 -8.97
N SER A 30 -5.50 -1.18 -8.78
CA SER A 30 -5.91 -2.30 -7.91
C SER A 30 -4.71 -2.97 -7.26
N ILE A 31 -4.92 -3.44 -6.03
CA ILE A 31 -3.94 -4.23 -5.28
C ILE A 31 -4.70 -5.47 -4.80
N GLU A 32 -4.24 -6.65 -5.24
CA GLU A 32 -4.93 -7.91 -5.00
C GLU A 32 -4.61 -8.48 -3.62
N ALA A 33 -5.33 -9.54 -3.24
CA ALA A 33 -5.20 -10.14 -1.92
C ALA A 33 -3.77 -10.59 -1.65
N CYS A 34 -3.31 -10.39 -0.43
CA CYS A 34 -2.01 -10.84 0.06
C CYS A 34 -0.81 -10.26 -0.69
N ALA A 35 -1.00 -9.16 -1.45
CA ALA A 35 0.07 -8.63 -2.29
C ALA A 35 1.35 -8.34 -1.50
N PHE A 36 1.24 -7.77 -0.30
CA PHE A 36 2.38 -7.48 0.56
C PHE A 36 2.26 -8.17 1.93
N PHE A 37 1.53 -9.29 1.96
CA PHE A 37 1.35 -10.02 3.20
C PHE A 37 2.66 -10.66 3.63
N ASN A 38 2.93 -10.57 4.92
CA ASN A 38 4.10 -11.19 5.52
C ASN A 38 5.44 -10.63 5.02
N CYS A 39 5.44 -9.39 4.53
CA CYS A 39 6.67 -8.65 4.27
C CYS A 39 7.11 -8.06 5.62
N SER A 40 7.75 -8.88 6.44
CA SER A 40 7.95 -8.57 7.86
C SER A 40 8.91 -7.40 8.12
N SER A 41 9.69 -6.98 7.11
CA SER A 41 10.56 -5.81 7.23
C SER A 41 9.99 -4.56 6.59
N LEU A 42 8.81 -4.66 5.94
CA LEU A 42 8.23 -3.54 5.21
C LEU A 42 7.75 -2.47 6.18
N LYS A 43 8.40 -1.33 6.15
CA LYS A 43 8.15 -0.25 7.09
C LYS A 43 7.58 1.01 6.44
N GLU A 44 7.85 1.22 5.16
CA GLU A 44 7.43 2.42 4.43
C GLU A 44 6.81 2.03 3.10
N VAL A 45 5.55 2.44 2.90
CA VAL A 45 4.85 2.25 1.65
C VAL A 45 4.53 3.64 1.11
N TYR A 46 5.07 3.97 -0.07
CA TYR A 46 4.81 5.26 -0.72
C TYR A 46 3.77 5.01 -1.81
N CYS A 47 2.54 5.43 -1.57
CA CYS A 47 1.40 5.13 -2.44
C CYS A 47 0.98 6.41 -3.17
N LYS A 48 1.38 6.52 -4.43
CA LYS A 48 1.21 7.76 -5.20
C LYS A 48 -0.16 8.02 -5.80
N PRO A 49 -1.02 7.01 -6.06
CA PRO A 49 -2.33 7.29 -6.64
C PRO A 49 -3.14 8.27 -5.80
N THR A 50 -3.77 9.25 -6.47
CA THR A 50 -4.63 10.21 -5.77
C THR A 50 -5.99 9.62 -5.46
N ILE A 51 -6.41 8.61 -6.23
CA ILE A 51 -7.62 7.84 -5.96
C ILE A 51 -7.16 6.49 -5.41
N PRO A 52 -7.65 6.07 -4.25
CA PRO A 52 -7.20 4.81 -3.66
C PRO A 52 -7.42 3.64 -4.63
N PRO A 53 -6.39 2.85 -4.92
CA PRO A 53 -6.58 1.63 -5.69
C PRO A 53 -7.61 0.74 -5.00
N THR A 54 -8.36 -0.04 -5.77
CA THR A 54 -9.22 -1.05 -5.19
C THR A 54 -8.36 -2.00 -4.38
N GLY A 55 -8.63 -2.10 -3.08
CA GLY A 55 -7.86 -2.93 -2.18
C GLY A 55 -8.44 -4.33 -2.06
N ALA A 56 -7.73 -5.20 -1.36
CA ALA A 56 -8.15 -6.56 -1.13
C ALA A 56 -7.69 -7.02 0.25
N GLN A 57 -8.19 -8.18 0.67
CA GLN A 57 -7.94 -8.71 2.01
C GLN A 57 -6.45 -8.91 2.28
N ILE A 58 -6.04 -8.52 3.47
CA ILE A 58 -4.70 -8.69 4.02
C ILE A 58 -3.57 -8.27 3.08
N MET A 59 -3.82 -7.22 2.29
CA MET A 59 -2.80 -6.75 1.35
C MET A 59 -1.53 -6.23 2.04
N PHE A 60 -1.65 -5.68 3.24
CA PHE A 60 -0.51 -5.16 4.01
C PHE A 60 -0.39 -5.75 5.42
N SER A 61 -0.94 -6.92 5.66
CA SER A 61 -0.89 -7.52 6.99
C SER A 61 0.48 -8.13 7.27
N ASN A 62 0.85 -8.15 8.55
CA ASN A 62 2.09 -8.73 9.04
C ASN A 62 3.32 -8.07 8.42
N ASN A 63 3.30 -6.76 8.38
CA ASN A 63 4.45 -5.93 7.99
C ASN A 63 5.22 -5.53 9.25
N ALA A 64 6.25 -4.68 9.09
CA ALA A 64 7.07 -4.25 10.22
C ALA A 64 6.25 -3.42 11.20
N SER A 65 6.60 -3.53 12.47
CA SER A 65 6.00 -2.69 13.52
C SER A 65 6.25 -1.22 13.18
N GLY A 66 5.21 -0.40 13.27
CA GLY A 66 5.33 1.02 12.95
C GLY A 66 5.30 1.34 11.46
N ARG A 67 4.92 0.37 10.61
CA ARG A 67 4.80 0.64 9.17
C ARG A 67 3.91 1.86 8.93
N LYS A 68 4.35 2.70 7.98
CA LYS A 68 3.59 3.85 7.52
C LYS A 68 3.21 3.68 6.05
N ILE A 69 2.02 4.13 5.70
CA ILE A 69 1.56 4.18 4.31
C ILE A 69 1.41 5.67 3.98
N TYR A 70 2.32 6.16 3.12
CA TYR A 70 2.33 7.56 2.72
C TYR A 70 1.48 7.72 1.47
N VAL A 71 0.49 8.60 1.53
CA VAL A 71 -0.42 8.86 0.42
C VAL A 71 -0.41 10.36 0.13
N PRO A 72 -0.85 10.80 -1.07
CA PRO A 72 -0.91 12.24 -1.35
C PRO A 72 -1.72 12.95 -0.26
N THR A 73 -1.23 14.12 0.17
CA THR A 73 -1.80 14.84 1.30
C THR A 73 -3.32 15.03 1.18
N ASP A 74 -3.78 15.38 -0.02
CA ASP A 74 -5.21 15.65 -0.25
C ASP A 74 -6.05 14.36 -0.35
N SER A 75 -5.40 13.19 -0.35
CA SER A 75 -6.08 11.90 -0.48
C SER A 75 -6.19 11.12 0.82
N VAL A 76 -5.68 11.66 1.92
CA VAL A 76 -5.63 10.94 3.21
C VAL A 76 -7.01 10.42 3.63
N GLU A 77 -8.03 11.29 3.60
CA GLU A 77 -9.35 10.88 4.05
C GLU A 77 -9.98 9.86 3.10
N ALA A 78 -9.73 10.00 1.80
CA ALA A 78 -10.23 9.03 0.81
C ALA A 78 -9.63 7.63 1.07
N TYR A 79 -8.32 7.57 1.36
CA TYR A 79 -7.68 6.29 1.66
C TYR A 79 -8.20 5.70 2.96
N LYS A 80 -8.32 6.51 4.00
CA LYS A 80 -8.77 6.01 5.31
C LYS A 80 -10.19 5.47 5.27
N GLY A 81 -11.03 5.99 4.37
CA GLY A 81 -12.40 5.56 4.24
C GLY A 81 -12.63 4.48 3.19
N ALA A 82 -11.63 4.16 2.38
CA ALA A 82 -11.78 3.19 1.31
C ALA A 82 -11.82 1.76 1.87
N SER A 83 -12.63 0.90 1.21
CA SER A 83 -12.73 -0.50 1.60
C SER A 83 -11.37 -1.17 1.58
N GLU A 84 -11.09 -1.98 2.56
CA GLU A 84 -9.82 -2.70 2.80
C GLU A 84 -8.67 -1.77 3.22
N TRP A 85 -8.64 -0.52 2.77
CA TRP A 85 -7.65 0.46 3.24
C TRP A 85 -7.95 0.92 4.66
N SER A 86 -9.23 0.96 5.03
CA SER A 86 -9.65 1.43 6.35
C SER A 86 -9.06 0.59 7.49
N GLU A 87 -8.70 -0.66 7.23
CA GLU A 87 -8.05 -1.51 8.21
C GLU A 87 -6.66 -1.01 8.58
N TYR A 88 -6.06 -0.19 7.70
CA TYR A 88 -4.71 0.36 7.90
C TYR A 88 -4.75 1.85 8.19
N SER A 89 -5.92 2.39 8.55
CA SER A 89 -6.09 3.85 8.72
C SER A 89 -5.10 4.44 9.73
N TYR A 90 -4.73 3.68 10.75
CA TYR A 90 -3.77 4.11 11.76
C TYR A 90 -2.37 4.33 11.20
N SER A 91 -2.08 3.74 10.04
CA SER A 91 -0.77 3.86 9.38
C SER A 91 -0.75 4.88 8.25
N ILE A 92 -1.92 5.35 7.81
CA ILE A 92 -2.02 6.21 6.63
C ILE A 92 -1.73 7.65 7.01
N VAL A 93 -0.72 8.24 6.36
CA VAL A 93 -0.33 9.63 6.61
C VAL A 93 -0.10 10.34 5.28
N GLY A 94 -0.28 11.66 5.29
CA GLY A 94 -0.08 12.47 4.10
C GLY A 94 1.39 12.65 3.77
N TYR A 95 1.68 12.74 2.48
CA TYR A 95 3.04 12.93 1.99
C TYR A 95 3.01 13.82 0.74
N ASN A 96 3.97 14.68 0.63
CA ASN A 96 4.04 15.64 -0.46
C ASN A 96 4.90 15.06 -1.59
N PHE A 97 4.26 14.27 -2.43
CA PHE A 97 4.96 13.62 -3.56
C PHE A 97 5.41 14.63 -4.62
#